data_f3d62317cbf3357495d4ac8df499b5bc
#
_entry.id   f3d62317cbf3357495d4ac8df499b5bc
#
_cell.length_a   1.000
_cell.length_b   1.000
_cell.length_c   1.000
_cell.angle_alpha   90.00
_cell.angle_beta   90.00
_cell.angle_gamma   90.00
#
_symmetry.space_group_name_H-M   'P 1'
#
loop_
_entity.id
_entity.type
_entity.pdbx_description
1 polymer ?
#
loop_
_entity_poly.entity_id
_entity_poly.type
_entity_poly.pdbx_seq_one_letter_code
_entity_poly.pdbx_strand_id
1 'polypeptide(L)'
;NLNGKITFNINSLKGIKFFDGAKIDLKVINGKLILSNSTLTSYKIGKMFFTDSVLESVDNKKIFKSKILFKISNQKKFYQKLLISRPYRIKLNNVYFEIEKDLNNNEVEIKKIILNKKIVDNSSNKSIDLSNLIDVNEIKELKNWIELKKYSNQIFFKISKLN
;
A
#
# COMPACT_ATOMS: atom_id res chain seq x y z
N ASN A 1 -1.52 -31.46 -8.37
CA ASN A 1 -1.78 -30.09 -7.88
C ASN A 1 -1.29 -29.98 -6.45
N LEU A 2 -0.22 -29.21 -6.23
CA LEU A 2 0.28 -28.90 -4.89
C LEU A 2 -0.61 -27.82 -4.28
N ASN A 3 -1.27 -28.14 -3.17
CA ASN A 3 -2.02 -27.15 -2.37
C ASN A 3 -1.42 -27.14 -0.96
N GLY A 4 -1.21 -25.95 -0.40
CA GLY A 4 -0.61 -25.82 0.92
C GLY A 4 -0.77 -24.42 1.50
N LYS A 5 -0.56 -24.31 2.81
CA LYS A 5 -0.57 -23.03 3.54
C LYS A 5 0.64 -22.97 4.46
N ILE A 6 1.33 -21.83 4.43
CA ILE A 6 2.44 -21.50 5.33
C ILE A 6 2.19 -20.11 5.90
N THR A 7 2.43 -19.95 7.20
CA THR A 7 2.36 -18.64 7.86
C THR A 7 3.73 -18.30 8.45
N PHE A 8 4.25 -17.12 8.09
CA PHE A 8 5.47 -16.56 8.65
C PHE A 8 5.12 -15.40 9.56
N ASN A 9 5.63 -15.40 10.78
CA ASN A 9 5.56 -14.26 11.70
C ASN A 9 6.96 -13.66 11.83
N ILE A 10 7.11 -12.42 11.40
CA ILE A 10 8.37 -11.69 11.38
C ILE A 10 8.26 -10.51 12.34
N ASN A 11 8.95 -10.59 13.47
CA ASN A 11 8.87 -9.59 14.54
C ASN A 11 9.77 -8.36 14.27
N SER A 12 10.75 -8.48 13.37
CA SER A 12 11.65 -7.37 13.02
C SER A 12 12.03 -7.42 11.55
N LEU A 13 11.76 -6.33 10.84
CA LEU A 13 12.13 -6.11 9.44
C LEU A 13 13.34 -5.17 9.39
N LYS A 14 14.54 -5.73 9.26
CA LYS A 14 15.76 -4.93 9.10
C LYS A 14 15.82 -4.33 7.69
N GLY A 15 16.18 -3.05 7.59
CA GLY A 15 16.33 -2.36 6.30
C GLY A 15 15.04 -1.76 5.73
N ILE A 16 13.87 -2.15 6.18
CA ILE A 16 12.59 -1.57 5.76
C ILE A 16 12.25 -0.41 6.71
N LYS A 17 12.42 0.82 6.24
CA LYS A 17 12.30 2.02 7.09
C LYS A 17 10.90 2.34 7.60
N PHE A 18 9.87 1.76 7.01
CA PHE A 18 8.48 2.11 7.30
C PHE A 18 7.76 1.07 8.16
N PHE A 19 8.09 -0.20 8.02
CA PHE A 19 7.47 -1.30 8.75
C PHE A 19 8.46 -1.99 9.69
N ASP A 20 7.96 -2.41 10.83
CA ASP A 20 8.75 -3.03 11.91
C ASP A 20 8.58 -4.55 11.91
N GLY A 21 7.40 -5.06 11.51
CA GLY A 21 7.07 -6.48 11.50
C GLY A 21 6.13 -6.87 10.38
N ALA A 22 6.01 -8.17 10.15
CA ALA A 22 5.11 -8.74 9.16
C ALA A 22 4.50 -10.06 9.64
N LYS A 23 3.27 -10.32 9.21
CA LYS A 23 2.67 -11.65 9.17
C LYS A 23 2.38 -11.97 7.72
N ILE A 24 2.98 -13.01 7.19
CA ILE A 24 2.78 -13.44 5.81
C ILE A 24 2.02 -14.76 5.82
N ASP A 25 0.77 -14.73 5.37
CA ASP A 25 -0.06 -15.90 5.14
C ASP A 25 0.02 -16.26 3.65
N LEU A 26 0.76 -17.31 3.34
CA LEU A 26 0.97 -17.82 1.99
C LEU A 26 0.14 -19.08 1.76
N LYS A 27 -0.69 -19.08 0.72
CA LYS A 27 -1.41 -20.28 0.26
C LYS A 27 -1.03 -20.56 -1.19
N VAL A 28 -0.82 -21.83 -1.49
CA VAL A 28 -0.68 -22.32 -2.87
C VAL A 28 -1.98 -23.03 -3.25
N ILE A 29 -2.65 -22.56 -4.29
CA ILE A 29 -3.89 -23.16 -4.81
C ILE A 29 -3.84 -23.14 -6.33
N ASN A 30 -3.88 -24.32 -6.96
CA ASN A 30 -3.89 -24.45 -8.41
C ASN A 30 -2.78 -23.67 -9.12
N GLY A 31 -1.54 -23.72 -8.59
CA GLY A 31 -0.39 -23.01 -9.16
C GLY A 31 -0.33 -21.49 -8.88
N LYS A 32 -1.31 -20.94 -8.17
CA LYS A 32 -1.31 -19.53 -7.74
C LYS A 32 -0.82 -19.41 -6.30
N LEU A 33 -0.05 -18.34 -6.01
CA LEU A 33 0.32 -17.97 -4.66
C LEU A 33 -0.63 -16.87 -4.16
N ILE A 34 -1.37 -17.17 -3.11
CA ILE A 34 -2.32 -16.25 -2.49
C ILE A 34 -1.71 -15.71 -1.19
N LEU A 35 -1.61 -14.37 -1.09
CA LEU A 35 -1.06 -13.67 0.07
C LEU A 35 -2.14 -12.90 0.85
N SER A 36 -3.41 -13.10 0.53
CA SER A 36 -4.53 -12.48 1.26
C SER A 36 -4.45 -12.84 2.74
N ASN A 37 -4.81 -11.90 3.61
CA ASN A 37 -4.63 -11.93 5.08
C ASN A 37 -3.19 -11.71 5.60
N SER A 38 -2.23 -11.48 4.70
CA SER A 38 -0.90 -10.99 5.11
C SER A 38 -0.98 -9.56 5.62
N THR A 39 -0.07 -9.21 6.51
CA THR A 39 -0.03 -7.86 7.09
C THR A 39 1.39 -7.37 7.29
N LEU A 40 1.60 -6.05 7.11
CA LEU A 40 2.80 -5.35 7.55
C LEU A 40 2.44 -4.40 8.68
N THR A 41 3.23 -4.39 9.73
CA THR A 41 2.96 -3.58 10.93
C THR A 41 4.05 -2.54 11.13
N SER A 42 3.64 -1.28 11.29
CA SER A 42 4.46 -0.24 11.88
C SER A 42 3.90 0.08 13.26
N TYR A 43 4.63 -0.27 14.32
CA TYR A 43 4.17 -0.07 15.70
C TYR A 43 3.89 1.39 16.04
N LYS A 44 4.53 2.31 15.31
CA LYS A 44 4.38 3.76 15.54
C LYS A 44 3.35 4.43 14.64
N ILE A 45 2.94 3.80 13.52
CA ILE A 45 2.15 4.48 12.47
C ILE A 45 0.83 3.78 12.22
N GLY A 46 0.84 2.45 12.06
CA GLY A 46 -0.35 1.71 11.71
C GLY A 46 -0.07 0.35 11.10
N LYS A 47 -1.07 -0.22 10.42
CA LYS A 47 -1.01 -1.58 9.89
C LYS A 47 -1.54 -1.64 8.46
N MET A 48 -0.80 -2.31 7.59
CA MET A 48 -1.16 -2.58 6.21
C MET A 48 -1.70 -4.00 6.10
N PHE A 49 -2.81 -4.16 5.40
CA PHE A 49 -3.50 -5.43 5.18
C PHE A 49 -3.54 -5.73 3.70
N PHE A 50 -3.14 -6.92 3.32
CA PHE A 50 -3.30 -7.46 1.98
C PHE A 50 -4.64 -8.19 1.93
N THR A 51 -5.66 -7.58 1.35
CA THR A 51 -7.04 -8.08 1.42
C THR A 51 -7.40 -9.02 0.26
N ASP A 52 -6.79 -8.80 -0.89
CA ASP A 52 -7.01 -9.60 -2.10
C ASP A 52 -5.70 -9.57 -2.89
N SER A 53 -4.84 -10.57 -2.67
CA SER A 53 -3.48 -10.53 -3.18
C SER A 53 -3.10 -11.89 -3.73
N VAL A 54 -2.73 -11.92 -4.99
CA VAL A 54 -2.38 -13.13 -5.73
C VAL A 54 -1.15 -12.90 -6.61
N LEU A 55 -0.27 -13.88 -6.62
CA LEU A 55 0.78 -14.02 -7.62
C LEU A 55 0.42 -15.23 -8.51
N GLU A 56 0.28 -14.96 -9.79
CA GLU A 56 -0.07 -15.94 -10.79
C GLU A 56 0.83 -15.84 -12.03
N SER A 57 0.91 -16.92 -12.78
CA SER A 57 1.58 -16.94 -14.08
C SER A 57 0.53 -16.82 -15.18
N VAL A 58 0.65 -15.76 -16.01
CA VAL A 58 -0.23 -15.49 -17.14
C VAL A 58 0.66 -15.22 -18.36
N ASP A 59 0.50 -15.98 -19.43
CA ASP A 59 1.27 -15.81 -20.68
C ASP A 59 2.79 -15.69 -20.45
N ASN A 60 3.36 -16.60 -19.64
CA ASN A 60 4.78 -16.61 -19.24
C ASN A 60 5.24 -15.40 -18.41
N LYS A 61 4.34 -14.51 -18.02
CA LYS A 61 4.61 -13.42 -17.08
C LYS A 61 4.20 -13.80 -15.66
N LYS A 62 4.98 -13.35 -14.68
CA LYS A 62 4.64 -13.49 -13.26
C LYS A 62 4.00 -12.21 -12.79
N ILE A 63 2.68 -12.21 -12.65
CA ILE A 63 1.89 -11.04 -12.30
C ILE A 63 1.47 -11.11 -10.84
N PHE A 64 1.87 -10.11 -10.07
CA PHE A 64 1.37 -9.89 -8.71
C PHE A 64 0.27 -8.84 -8.73
N LYS A 65 -0.95 -9.22 -8.32
CA LYS A 65 -2.09 -8.33 -8.15
C LYS A 65 -2.40 -8.20 -6.67
N SER A 66 -2.68 -7.00 -6.19
CA SER A 66 -2.98 -6.81 -4.78
C SER A 66 -3.93 -5.65 -4.52
N LYS A 67 -4.90 -5.88 -3.62
CA LYS A 67 -5.68 -4.86 -2.94
C LYS A 67 -5.15 -4.71 -1.52
N ILE A 68 -4.75 -3.51 -1.19
CA ILE A 68 -4.04 -3.21 0.05
C ILE A 68 -4.79 -2.12 0.81
N LEU A 69 -5.05 -2.35 2.09
CA LEU A 69 -5.59 -1.36 3.00
C LEU A 69 -4.54 -0.99 4.04
N PHE A 70 -4.11 0.26 4.08
CA PHE A 70 -3.28 0.78 5.15
C PHE A 70 -4.12 1.57 6.15
N LYS A 71 -4.29 1.03 7.37
CA LYS A 71 -4.95 1.71 8.49
C LYS A 71 -3.91 2.51 9.30
N ILE A 72 -4.13 3.81 9.41
CA ILE A 72 -3.22 4.74 10.09
C ILE A 72 -3.75 4.99 11.49
N SER A 73 -3.04 4.51 12.50
CA SER A 73 -3.38 4.71 13.92
C SER A 73 -2.76 6.00 14.49
N ASN A 74 -1.66 6.47 13.90
CA ASN A 74 -0.98 7.69 14.34
C ASN A 74 -0.63 8.59 13.15
N GLN A 75 -1.54 9.50 12.82
CA GLN A 75 -1.40 10.43 11.71
C GLN A 75 -0.20 11.35 11.86
N LYS A 76 0.09 11.83 13.09
CA LYS A 76 1.24 12.70 13.35
C LYS A 76 2.55 12.01 12.97
N LYS A 77 2.74 10.76 13.39
CA LYS A 77 3.93 9.96 13.06
C LYS A 77 4.01 9.62 11.57
N PHE A 78 2.86 9.31 10.94
CA PHE A 78 2.76 9.08 9.50
C PHE A 78 3.27 10.30 8.72
N TYR A 79 2.74 11.49 9.00
CA TYR A 79 3.13 12.73 8.34
C TYR A 79 4.58 13.12 8.62
N GLN A 80 5.07 12.90 9.84
CA GLN A 80 6.49 13.13 10.17
C GLN A 80 7.40 12.19 9.37
N LYS A 81 7.03 10.93 9.22
CA LYS A 81 7.81 9.92 8.49
C LYS A 81 7.94 10.26 7.01
N LEU A 82 6.86 10.76 6.40
CA LEU A 82 6.82 11.19 4.99
C LEU A 82 7.25 12.65 4.78
N LEU A 83 7.57 13.39 5.85
CA LEU A 83 7.93 14.83 5.82
C LEU A 83 6.85 15.71 5.18
N ILE A 84 5.55 15.36 5.36
CA ILE A 84 4.46 16.18 4.84
C ILE A 84 4.33 17.46 5.63
N SER A 85 4.35 18.59 4.93
CA SER A 85 4.23 19.93 5.50
C SER A 85 2.90 20.12 6.24
N ARG A 86 2.92 20.83 7.37
CA ARG A 86 1.72 20.99 8.21
C ARG A 86 0.49 21.51 7.46
N PRO A 87 0.59 22.53 6.59
CA PRO A 87 -0.56 23.06 5.85
C PRO A 87 -1.23 22.05 4.91
N TYR A 88 -0.53 20.98 4.51
CA TYR A 88 -1.04 19.98 3.54
C TYR A 88 -1.62 18.75 4.21
N ARG A 89 -1.63 18.69 5.55
CA ARG A 89 -2.12 17.52 6.29
C ARG A 89 -3.64 17.56 6.36
N ILE A 90 -4.24 16.49 5.88
CA ILE A 90 -5.68 16.24 5.97
C ILE A 90 -5.97 15.21 7.08
N LYS A 91 -7.23 15.06 7.48
CA LYS A 91 -7.62 13.96 8.36
C LYS A 91 -7.56 12.65 7.57
N LEU A 92 -6.57 11.80 7.86
CA LEU A 92 -6.30 10.56 7.13
C LEU A 92 -6.31 9.36 8.07
N ASN A 93 -7.31 8.49 7.94
CA ASN A 93 -7.46 7.28 8.76
C ASN A 93 -7.00 6.03 8.03
N ASN A 94 -7.18 5.99 6.72
CA ASN A 94 -6.76 4.86 5.91
C ASN A 94 -6.43 5.27 4.47
N VAL A 95 -5.61 4.44 3.81
CA VAL A 95 -5.30 4.53 2.39
C VAL A 95 -5.53 3.16 1.78
N TYR A 96 -6.27 3.12 0.69
CA TYR A 96 -6.50 1.91 -0.09
C TYR A 96 -5.77 2.00 -1.42
N PHE A 97 -5.11 0.90 -1.80
CA PHE A 97 -4.37 0.76 -3.05
C PHE A 97 -4.85 -0.46 -3.82
N GLU A 98 -4.94 -0.35 -5.13
CA GLU A 98 -4.95 -1.48 -6.06
C GLU A 98 -3.71 -1.38 -6.94
N ILE A 99 -2.91 -2.44 -6.91
CA ILE A 99 -1.65 -2.50 -7.66
C ILE A 99 -1.58 -3.78 -8.48
N GLU A 100 -0.89 -3.67 -9.61
CA GLU A 100 -0.46 -4.79 -10.42
C GLU A 100 1.03 -4.65 -10.69
N LYS A 101 1.81 -5.72 -10.53
CA LYS A 101 3.24 -5.75 -10.76
C LYS A 101 3.61 -6.96 -11.62
N ASP A 102 4.25 -6.70 -12.76
CA ASP A 102 4.97 -7.72 -13.51
C ASP A 102 6.36 -7.92 -12.86
N LEU A 103 6.59 -9.11 -12.31
CA LEU A 103 7.84 -9.43 -11.65
C LEU A 103 9.01 -9.67 -12.63
N ASN A 104 8.73 -9.87 -13.92
CA ASN A 104 9.76 -10.14 -14.91
C ASN A 104 10.49 -8.85 -15.33
N ASN A 105 9.78 -7.70 -15.35
CA ASN A 105 10.31 -6.42 -15.82
C ASN A 105 10.32 -5.33 -14.73
N ASN A 106 9.99 -5.67 -13.48
CA ASN A 106 9.88 -4.71 -12.37
C ASN A 106 8.85 -3.58 -12.56
N GLU A 107 7.97 -3.67 -13.56
CA GLU A 107 6.93 -2.69 -13.77
C GLU A 107 5.85 -2.80 -12.69
N VAL A 108 5.53 -1.67 -12.07
CA VAL A 108 4.44 -1.54 -11.11
C VAL A 108 3.38 -0.63 -11.71
N GLU A 109 2.16 -1.10 -11.77
CA GLU A 109 1.01 -0.31 -12.16
C GLU A 109 0.12 -0.08 -10.94
N ILE A 110 -0.19 1.18 -10.67
CA ILE A 110 -1.14 1.56 -9.64
C ILE A 110 -2.48 1.77 -10.31
N LYS A 111 -3.40 0.82 -10.11
CA LYS A 111 -4.74 0.87 -10.71
C LYS A 111 -5.64 1.86 -9.97
N LYS A 112 -5.46 1.98 -8.64
CA LYS A 112 -6.33 2.81 -7.81
C LYS A 112 -5.69 3.22 -6.49
N ILE A 113 -5.92 4.46 -6.07
CA ILE A 113 -5.58 4.94 -4.72
C ILE A 113 -6.79 5.72 -4.17
N ILE A 114 -7.28 5.32 -3.00
CA ILE A 114 -8.37 6.01 -2.31
C ILE A 114 -7.96 6.34 -0.88
N LEU A 115 -8.12 7.60 -0.49
CA LEU A 115 -7.97 8.03 0.89
C LEU A 115 -9.30 7.87 1.64
N ASN A 116 -9.24 7.43 2.89
CA ASN A 116 -10.39 7.28 3.78
C ASN A 116 -11.54 6.42 3.22
N LYS A 117 -11.23 5.40 2.40
CA LYS A 117 -12.24 4.45 1.94
C LYS A 117 -12.87 3.75 3.14
N LYS A 118 -14.21 3.85 3.28
CA LYS A 118 -14.98 3.03 4.21
C LYS A 118 -14.92 1.56 3.80
N ILE A 119 -14.55 0.71 4.75
CA ILE A 119 -14.83 -0.70 4.68
C ILE A 119 -15.91 -0.95 5.74
N VAL A 120 -17.16 -0.94 5.29
CA VAL A 120 -18.37 -1.23 6.10
C VAL A 120 -18.50 -0.37 7.37
N ASP A 121 -19.28 0.64 7.37
CA ASP A 121 -20.31 1.11 8.29
C ASP A 121 -20.65 2.60 8.12
N ASN A 122 -21.89 2.94 8.49
CA ASN A 122 -22.65 4.14 8.19
C ASN A 122 -22.18 5.49 8.80
N SER A 123 -20.92 5.83 8.83
CA SER A 123 -20.46 7.17 9.22
C SER A 123 -19.83 7.94 8.05
N SER A 124 -20.08 9.23 7.99
CA SER A 124 -19.80 10.18 6.91
C SER A 124 -18.31 10.51 6.68
N ASN A 125 -17.47 9.56 6.29
CA ASN A 125 -16.12 9.88 5.85
C ASN A 125 -16.08 10.02 4.33
N LYS A 126 -15.85 11.24 3.83
CA LYS A 126 -15.66 11.54 2.42
C LYS A 126 -14.43 10.77 1.93
N SER A 127 -14.60 9.89 0.96
CA SER A 127 -13.47 9.22 0.29
C SER A 127 -12.97 10.10 -0.86
N ILE A 128 -11.65 10.22 -1.01
CA ILE A 128 -11.01 10.95 -2.10
C ILE A 128 -10.31 9.92 -2.98
N ASP A 129 -10.73 9.83 -4.24
CA ASP A 129 -10.05 9.02 -5.25
C ASP A 129 -8.91 9.84 -5.86
N LEU A 130 -7.70 9.31 -5.76
CA LEU A 130 -6.48 9.97 -6.24
C LEU A 130 -5.99 9.42 -7.59
N SER A 131 -6.70 8.50 -8.21
CA SER A 131 -6.24 7.82 -9.42
C SER A 131 -5.92 8.80 -10.55
N ASN A 132 -6.65 9.92 -10.60
CA ASN A 132 -6.43 10.99 -11.59
C ASN A 132 -5.39 12.05 -11.17
N LEU A 133 -4.93 12.04 -9.92
CA LEU A 133 -3.97 13.02 -9.40
C LEU A 133 -2.55 12.50 -9.33
N ILE A 134 -2.39 11.19 -9.47
CA ILE A 134 -1.11 10.49 -9.32
C ILE A 134 -0.64 10.06 -10.69
N ASP A 135 0.48 10.61 -11.15
CA ASP A 135 1.16 10.11 -12.32
C ASP A 135 1.96 8.86 -11.94
N VAL A 136 1.55 7.74 -12.51
CA VAL A 136 2.19 6.43 -12.28
C VAL A 136 3.63 6.42 -12.79
N ASN A 137 3.93 7.19 -13.86
CA ASN A 137 5.28 7.29 -14.40
C ASN A 137 6.21 8.02 -13.43
N GLU A 138 5.72 9.09 -12.77
CA GLU A 138 6.49 9.76 -11.71
C GLU A 138 6.84 8.79 -10.57
N ILE A 139 5.94 7.86 -10.20
CA ILE A 139 6.21 6.85 -9.15
C ILE A 139 7.25 5.84 -9.60
N LYS A 140 7.21 5.40 -10.86
CA LYS A 140 8.20 4.45 -11.42
C LYS A 140 9.62 5.01 -11.38
N GLU A 141 9.78 6.32 -11.48
CA GLU A 141 11.06 7.01 -11.46
C GLU A 141 11.65 7.20 -10.05
N LEU A 142 10.86 6.94 -8.99
CA LEU A 142 11.32 7.12 -7.61
C LEU A 142 12.40 6.07 -7.25
N LYS A 143 13.65 6.51 -7.18
CA LYS A 143 14.81 5.65 -6.94
C LYS A 143 15.14 5.47 -5.45
N ASN A 144 14.66 6.37 -4.61
CA ASN A 144 15.05 6.39 -3.21
C ASN A 144 13.97 7.00 -2.29
N TRP A 145 14.20 6.85 -0.96
CA TRP A 145 13.27 7.33 0.05
C TRP A 145 13.09 8.86 0.08
N ILE A 146 14.09 9.62 -0.37
CA ILE A 146 14.04 11.09 -0.39
C ILE A 146 13.07 11.54 -1.50
N GLU A 147 13.16 10.93 -2.67
CA GLU A 147 12.25 11.20 -3.79
C GLU A 147 10.81 10.84 -3.44
N LEU A 148 10.60 9.68 -2.81
CA LEU A 148 9.27 9.30 -2.31
C LEU A 148 8.69 10.34 -1.35
N LYS A 149 9.48 10.90 -0.45
CA LYS A 149 9.01 11.96 0.47
C LYS A 149 8.65 13.26 -0.27
N LYS A 150 9.48 13.68 -1.23
CA LYS A 150 9.20 14.86 -2.07
C LYS A 150 7.89 14.66 -2.84
N TYR A 151 7.74 13.53 -3.51
CA TYR A 151 6.55 13.17 -4.25
C TYR A 151 5.31 13.13 -3.36
N SER A 152 5.38 12.46 -2.21
CA SER A 152 4.29 12.42 -1.24
C SER A 152 3.87 13.83 -0.81
N ASN A 153 4.83 14.73 -0.54
CA ASN A 153 4.52 16.11 -0.15
C ASN A 153 3.81 16.88 -1.27
N GLN A 154 4.19 16.68 -2.54
CA GLN A 154 3.52 17.26 -3.70
C GLN A 154 2.07 16.76 -3.85
N ILE A 155 1.86 15.45 -3.67
CA ILE A 155 0.50 14.87 -3.71
C ILE A 155 -0.37 15.47 -2.61
N PHE A 156 0.11 15.54 -1.36
CA PHE A 156 -0.65 16.13 -0.26
C PHE A 156 -0.91 17.63 -0.45
N PHE A 157 0.00 18.37 -1.10
CA PHE A 157 -0.24 19.75 -1.52
C PHE A 157 -1.39 19.83 -2.53
N LYS A 158 -1.40 18.99 -3.57
CA LYS A 158 -2.49 18.93 -4.55
C LYS A 158 -3.83 18.62 -3.86
N ILE A 159 -3.86 17.61 -2.98
CA ILE A 159 -5.06 17.20 -2.23
C ILE A 159 -5.57 18.34 -1.32
N SER A 160 -4.69 19.06 -0.66
CA SER A 160 -5.08 20.16 0.23
C SER A 160 -5.78 21.32 -0.48
N LYS A 161 -5.64 21.43 -1.79
CA LYS A 161 -6.33 22.42 -2.64
C LYS A 161 -7.71 21.93 -3.14
N LEU A 162 -8.05 20.66 -2.95
CA LEU A 162 -9.35 20.10 -3.35
C LEU A 162 -10.40 20.18 -2.23
N ASN A 163 -10.00 20.56 -1.03
CA ASN A 163 -10.83 20.81 0.13
C ASN A 163 -10.98 22.31 0.31
#